data_f4609b114d2445cecf212219f12a8fb2
#
_entry.id   f4609b114d2445cecf212219f12a8fb2
#
_cell.length_a   1.000
_cell.length_b   1.000
_cell.length_c   1.000
_cell.angle_alpha   90.00
_cell.angle_beta   90.00
_cell.angle_gamma   90.00
#
_symmetry.space_group_name_H-M   'P 1'
#
loop_
_entity.id
_entity.type
_entity.pdbx_description
1 polymer ?
#
loop_
_entity_poly.entity_id
_entity_poly.type
_entity_poly.pdbx_seq_one_letter_code
_entity_poly.pdbx_strand_id
1 'polypeptide(L)'
;MSDAVMFWTGWGLTGIFSAFLLLASVAPKLARHASAVDPMGKFGWDPELVVAIGIIEGVCVLLCLIPPTAVVGLILLTGLLGGAIATQWRIKQPMFSHVLFGVYVGVAMWGGLWLRSPDLRSIIPLQLG
;
A
#
# COMPACT_ATOMS: atom_id res chain seq x y z
N MET A 1 12.35 22.27 -5.62
CA MET A 1 10.88 22.08 -5.59
C MET A 1 10.32 22.89 -4.43
N SER A 2 9.25 23.67 -4.64
CA SER A 2 8.67 24.47 -3.56
C SER A 2 7.94 23.56 -2.55
N ASP A 3 7.80 24.04 -1.32
CA ASP A 3 7.09 23.29 -0.28
C ASP A 3 5.64 23.02 -0.66
N ALA A 4 4.98 23.99 -1.30
CA ALA A 4 3.59 23.80 -1.76
C ALA A 4 3.49 22.72 -2.83
N VAL A 5 4.40 22.69 -3.78
CA VAL A 5 4.42 21.67 -4.84
C VAL A 5 4.67 20.28 -4.23
N MET A 6 5.61 20.17 -3.29
CA MET A 6 5.90 18.90 -2.61
C MET A 6 4.70 18.42 -1.82
N PHE A 7 4.06 19.31 -1.08
CA PHE A 7 2.88 18.96 -0.26
C PHE A 7 1.74 18.42 -1.13
N TRP A 8 1.38 19.13 -2.19
CA TRP A 8 0.26 18.72 -3.04
C TRP A 8 0.58 17.51 -3.90
N THR A 9 1.82 17.38 -4.37
CA THR A 9 2.27 16.19 -5.10
C THR A 9 2.23 14.97 -4.18
N GLY A 10 2.68 15.12 -2.93
CA GLY A 10 2.62 14.06 -1.93
C GLY A 10 1.20 13.60 -1.66
N TRP A 11 0.28 14.54 -1.46
CA TRP A 11 -1.14 14.19 -1.27
C TRP A 11 -1.75 13.57 -2.52
N GLY A 12 -1.34 14.03 -3.71
CA GLY A 12 -1.79 13.42 -4.97
C GLY A 12 -1.40 11.96 -5.07
N LEU A 13 -0.13 11.64 -4.78
CA LEU A 13 0.34 10.26 -4.77
C LEU A 13 -0.39 9.42 -3.73
N THR A 14 -0.47 9.90 -2.49
CA THR A 14 -1.16 9.20 -1.41
C THR A 14 -2.63 8.97 -1.78
N GLY A 15 -3.32 9.99 -2.28
CA GLY A 15 -4.73 9.91 -2.63
C GLY A 15 -4.99 8.92 -3.75
N ILE A 16 -4.21 8.98 -4.81
CA ILE A 16 -4.39 8.10 -5.98
C ILE A 16 -4.15 6.64 -5.58
N PHE A 17 -3.03 6.35 -4.92
CA PHE A 17 -2.71 4.98 -4.54
C PHE A 17 -3.62 4.46 -3.43
N SER A 18 -4.04 5.31 -2.50
CA SER A 18 -5.02 4.91 -1.48
C SER A 18 -6.37 4.58 -2.10
N ALA A 19 -6.86 5.41 -3.03
CA ALA A 19 -8.10 5.14 -3.74
C ALA A 19 -8.00 3.83 -4.54
N PHE A 20 -6.88 3.61 -5.22
CA PHE A 20 -6.64 2.37 -5.96
C PHE A 20 -6.70 1.16 -5.01
N LEU A 21 -6.00 1.22 -3.88
CA LEU A 21 -5.99 0.11 -2.92
C LEU A 21 -7.38 -0.15 -2.35
N LEU A 22 -8.12 0.91 -1.99
CA LEU A 22 -9.45 0.75 -1.42
C LEU A 22 -10.45 0.18 -2.43
N LEU A 23 -10.41 0.64 -3.67
CA LEU A 23 -11.40 0.24 -4.69
C LEU A 23 -11.03 -1.07 -5.39
N ALA A 24 -9.75 -1.27 -5.69
CA ALA A 24 -9.30 -2.43 -6.48
C ALA A 24 -8.82 -3.59 -5.63
N SER A 25 -8.49 -3.36 -4.37
CA SER A 25 -7.93 -4.40 -3.49
C SER A 25 -8.81 -4.66 -2.28
N VAL A 26 -9.11 -3.64 -1.49
CA VAL A 26 -9.88 -3.80 -0.25
C VAL A 26 -11.33 -4.16 -0.53
N ALA A 27 -12.01 -3.40 -1.38
CA ALA A 27 -13.44 -3.60 -1.65
C ALA A 27 -13.75 -5.01 -2.19
N PRO A 28 -13.00 -5.56 -3.17
CA PRO A 28 -13.24 -6.93 -3.62
C PRO A 28 -13.04 -7.97 -2.51
N LYS A 29 -12.09 -7.76 -1.61
CA LYS A 29 -11.85 -8.67 -0.49
C LYS A 29 -13.02 -8.65 0.50
N LEU A 30 -13.51 -7.46 0.83
CA LEU A 30 -14.64 -7.33 1.76
C LEU A 30 -15.94 -7.88 1.16
N ALA A 31 -16.12 -7.74 -0.16
CA ALA A 31 -17.28 -8.25 -0.86
C ALA A 31 -17.18 -9.73 -1.23
N ARG A 32 -16.05 -10.38 -0.93
CA ARG A 32 -15.75 -11.77 -1.34
C ARG A 32 -15.89 -11.97 -2.84
N HIS A 33 -15.47 -10.96 -3.62
CA HIS A 33 -15.51 -11.05 -5.07
C HIS A 33 -14.54 -12.11 -5.57
N ALA A 34 -14.90 -12.79 -6.67
CA ALA A 34 -14.08 -13.87 -7.22
C ALA A 34 -12.64 -13.44 -7.52
N SER A 35 -12.44 -12.19 -7.96
CA SER A 35 -11.11 -11.65 -8.24
C SER A 35 -10.20 -11.62 -7.01
N ALA A 36 -10.77 -11.59 -5.80
CA ALA A 36 -10.02 -11.63 -4.55
C ALA A 36 -9.97 -13.03 -3.95
N VAL A 37 -11.06 -13.79 -4.06
CA VAL A 37 -11.18 -15.14 -3.45
C VAL A 37 -10.38 -16.18 -4.24
N ASP A 38 -10.50 -16.16 -5.57
CA ASP A 38 -9.88 -17.19 -6.43
C ASP A 38 -8.36 -17.26 -6.28
N PRO A 39 -7.63 -16.12 -6.26
CA PRO A 39 -6.18 -16.16 -6.07
C PRO A 39 -5.74 -16.75 -4.73
N MET A 40 -6.57 -16.71 -3.69
CA MET A 40 -6.21 -17.22 -2.36
C MET A 40 -5.79 -18.69 -2.42
N GLY A 41 -6.48 -19.51 -3.21
CA GLY A 41 -6.12 -20.92 -3.40
C GLY A 41 -4.72 -21.09 -3.99
N LYS A 42 -4.37 -20.26 -4.96
CA LYS A 42 -3.03 -20.28 -5.57
C LYS A 42 -1.95 -19.91 -4.56
N PHE A 43 -2.25 -18.97 -3.67
CA PHE A 43 -1.32 -18.52 -2.64
C PHE A 43 -1.15 -19.52 -1.51
N GLY A 44 -2.03 -20.52 -1.41
CA GLY A 44 -2.05 -21.46 -0.29
C GLY A 44 -2.71 -20.89 0.95
N TRP A 45 -3.50 -19.85 0.82
CA TRP A 45 -4.25 -19.24 1.91
C TRP A 45 -5.68 -19.79 1.94
N ASP A 46 -6.24 -19.93 3.15
CA ASP A 46 -7.65 -20.23 3.32
C ASP A 46 -8.49 -19.08 2.74
N PRO A 47 -9.40 -19.37 1.77
CA PRO A 47 -10.25 -18.31 1.20
C PRO A 47 -11.10 -17.57 2.23
N GLU A 48 -11.40 -18.16 3.37
CA GLU A 48 -12.16 -17.52 4.44
C GLU A 48 -11.40 -16.33 5.06
N LEU A 49 -10.08 -16.29 4.91
CA LEU A 49 -9.25 -15.19 5.42
C LEU A 49 -9.31 -13.94 4.56
N VAL A 50 -9.95 -13.98 3.39
CA VAL A 50 -9.96 -12.85 2.46
C VAL A 50 -10.56 -11.59 3.09
N VAL A 51 -11.65 -11.72 3.86
CA VAL A 51 -12.29 -10.58 4.51
C VAL A 51 -11.37 -10.00 5.60
N ALA A 52 -10.75 -10.86 6.41
CA ALA A 52 -9.82 -10.41 7.44
C ALA A 52 -8.64 -9.64 6.84
N ILE A 53 -8.07 -10.14 5.77
CA ILE A 53 -6.98 -9.46 5.06
C ILE A 53 -7.46 -8.13 4.51
N GLY A 54 -8.66 -8.08 3.94
CA GLY A 54 -9.26 -6.83 3.44
C GLY A 54 -9.48 -5.81 4.55
N ILE A 55 -9.93 -6.23 5.73
CA ILE A 55 -10.09 -5.34 6.88
C ILE A 55 -8.74 -4.78 7.33
N ILE A 56 -7.73 -5.62 7.45
CA ILE A 56 -6.39 -5.20 7.85
C ILE A 56 -5.83 -4.19 6.84
N GLU A 57 -5.93 -4.49 5.56
CA GLU A 57 -5.46 -3.59 4.51
C GLU A 57 -6.20 -2.26 4.53
N GLY A 58 -7.53 -2.30 4.66
CA GLY A 58 -8.36 -1.10 4.73
C GLY A 58 -8.00 -0.22 5.92
N VAL A 59 -7.80 -0.80 7.09
CA VAL A 59 -7.37 -0.05 8.28
C VAL A 59 -6.00 0.59 8.04
N CYS A 60 -5.06 -0.15 7.47
CA CYS A 60 -3.73 0.40 7.16
C CYS A 60 -3.82 1.61 6.23
N VAL A 61 -4.62 1.50 5.17
CA VAL A 61 -4.78 2.59 4.20
C VAL A 61 -5.46 3.81 4.84
N LEU A 62 -6.50 3.59 5.64
CA LEU A 62 -7.18 4.69 6.32
C LEU A 62 -6.24 5.41 7.29
N LEU A 63 -5.41 4.67 8.03
CA LEU A 63 -4.41 5.28 8.90
C LEU A 63 -3.40 6.11 8.11
N CYS A 64 -3.05 5.69 6.91
CA CYS A 64 -2.15 6.45 6.03
C CYS A 64 -2.75 7.79 5.60
N LEU A 65 -4.08 7.87 5.50
CA LEU A 65 -4.78 9.09 5.07
C LEU A 65 -4.95 10.11 6.21
N ILE A 66 -4.83 9.68 7.45
CA ILE A 66 -4.99 10.53 8.64
C ILE A 66 -3.59 10.99 9.07
N PRO A 67 -3.26 12.30 8.97
CA PRO A 67 -1.89 12.77 9.20
C PRO A 67 -1.24 12.32 10.51
N PRO A 68 -1.88 12.37 11.68
CA PRO A 68 -1.22 11.93 12.92
C PRO A 68 -0.85 10.45 12.96
N THR A 69 -1.55 9.59 12.20
CA THR A 69 -1.35 8.14 12.19
C THR A 69 -0.71 7.65 10.89
N ALA A 70 -0.32 8.57 10.00
CA ALA A 70 0.13 8.20 8.66
C ALA A 70 1.38 7.31 8.68
N VAL A 71 2.36 7.63 9.51
CA VAL A 71 3.60 6.84 9.60
C VAL A 71 3.31 5.43 10.12
N VAL A 72 2.50 5.31 11.18
CA VAL A 72 2.11 4.01 11.75
C VAL A 72 1.35 3.19 10.70
N GLY A 73 0.39 3.81 10.03
CA GLY A 73 -0.37 3.14 8.97
C GLY A 73 0.52 2.63 7.86
N LEU A 74 1.50 3.44 7.46
CA LEU A 74 2.41 3.09 6.38
C LEU A 74 3.39 1.98 6.78
N ILE A 75 3.84 1.97 8.03
CA ILE A 75 4.65 0.86 8.55
C ILE A 75 3.85 -0.43 8.50
N LEU A 76 2.61 -0.42 8.97
CA LEU A 76 1.74 -1.59 8.94
C LEU A 76 1.44 -2.04 7.50
N LEU A 77 1.17 -1.10 6.62
CA LEU A 77 0.93 -1.39 5.20
C LEU A 77 2.18 -2.00 4.56
N THR A 78 3.36 -1.51 4.89
CA THR A 78 4.63 -2.07 4.39
C THR A 78 4.79 -3.52 4.80
N GLY A 79 4.43 -3.87 6.04
CA GLY A 79 4.43 -5.25 6.48
C GLY A 79 3.49 -6.13 5.67
N LEU A 80 2.27 -5.64 5.42
CA LEU A 80 1.30 -6.36 4.62
C LEU A 80 1.78 -6.53 3.17
N LEU A 81 2.32 -5.47 2.57
CA LEU A 81 2.87 -5.53 1.22
C LEU A 81 4.05 -6.50 1.13
N GLY A 82 4.89 -6.53 2.15
CA GLY A 82 6.00 -7.49 2.23
C GLY A 82 5.50 -8.94 2.23
N GLY A 83 4.45 -9.22 2.99
CA GLY A 83 3.80 -10.51 2.99
C GLY A 83 3.22 -10.88 1.62
N ALA A 84 2.61 -9.90 0.94
CA ALA A 84 2.08 -10.11 -0.41
C ALA A 84 3.20 -10.40 -1.41
N ILE A 85 4.30 -9.67 -1.33
CA ILE A 85 5.48 -9.89 -2.20
C ILE A 85 6.01 -11.32 -2.00
N ALA A 86 6.23 -11.72 -0.76
CA ALA A 86 6.74 -13.06 -0.45
C ALA A 86 5.80 -14.15 -0.94
N THR A 87 4.49 -13.97 -0.76
CA THR A 87 3.47 -14.91 -1.21
C THR A 87 3.49 -15.08 -2.73
N GLN A 88 3.54 -13.96 -3.47
CA GLN A 88 3.59 -13.97 -4.93
C GLN A 88 4.88 -14.61 -5.45
N TRP A 89 6.00 -14.29 -4.81
CA TRP A 89 7.30 -14.81 -5.21
C TRP A 89 7.40 -16.32 -4.97
N ARG A 90 6.86 -16.78 -3.84
CA ARG A 90 6.88 -18.20 -3.47
C ARG A 90 6.25 -19.08 -4.56
N ILE A 91 5.18 -18.62 -5.19
CA ILE A 91 4.48 -19.37 -6.24
C ILE A 91 4.94 -18.97 -7.65
N LYS A 92 6.05 -18.23 -7.75
CA LYS A 92 6.69 -17.86 -9.01
C LYS A 92 5.77 -17.07 -9.95
N GLN A 93 5.00 -16.14 -9.41
CA GLN A 93 4.24 -15.19 -10.23
C GLN A 93 5.19 -14.30 -11.05
N PRO A 94 4.71 -13.68 -12.14
CA PRO A 94 5.56 -12.79 -12.93
C PRO A 94 6.20 -11.70 -12.07
N MET A 95 7.54 -11.58 -12.16
CA MET A 95 8.33 -10.73 -11.27
C MET A 95 7.88 -9.26 -11.35
N PHE A 96 7.89 -8.68 -12.55
CA PHE A 96 7.71 -7.25 -12.69
C PHE A 96 6.25 -6.79 -12.59
N SER A 97 5.28 -7.65 -12.87
CA SER A 97 3.86 -7.27 -12.84
C SER A 97 3.16 -7.67 -11.54
N HIS A 98 3.57 -8.77 -10.92
CA HIS A 98 2.88 -9.32 -9.74
C HIS A 98 3.73 -9.23 -8.48
N VAL A 99 4.94 -9.79 -8.50
CA VAL A 99 5.78 -9.85 -7.31
C VAL A 99 6.18 -8.46 -6.86
N LEU A 100 6.69 -7.63 -7.77
CA LEU A 100 7.17 -6.29 -7.45
C LEU A 100 6.05 -5.23 -7.35
N PHE A 101 4.80 -5.61 -7.60
CA PHE A 101 3.68 -4.67 -7.49
C PHE A 101 3.63 -4.03 -6.11
N GLY A 102 3.83 -4.81 -5.05
CA GLY A 102 3.88 -4.29 -3.68
C GLY A 102 5.02 -3.29 -3.46
N VAL A 103 6.15 -3.49 -4.13
CA VAL A 103 7.27 -2.53 -4.08
C VAL A 103 6.85 -1.20 -4.71
N TYR A 104 6.19 -1.24 -5.87
CA TYR A 104 5.74 -0.02 -6.55
C TYR A 104 4.76 0.78 -5.68
N VAL A 105 3.78 0.10 -5.09
CA VAL A 105 2.82 0.72 -4.17
C VAL A 105 3.54 1.30 -2.95
N GLY A 106 4.45 0.53 -2.35
CA GLY A 106 5.22 0.97 -1.19
C GLY A 106 6.03 2.22 -1.47
N VAL A 107 6.76 2.24 -2.59
CA VAL A 107 7.56 3.41 -2.99
C VAL A 107 6.66 4.62 -3.20
N ALA A 108 5.53 4.46 -3.87
CA ALA A 108 4.60 5.56 -4.11
C ALA A 108 4.01 6.10 -2.80
N MET A 109 3.62 5.23 -1.89
CA MET A 109 3.01 5.63 -0.62
C MET A 109 4.03 6.29 0.32
N TRP A 110 5.23 5.71 0.44
CA TRP A 110 6.31 6.33 1.23
C TRP A 110 6.78 7.62 0.61
N GLY A 111 6.93 7.65 -0.72
CA GLY A 111 7.29 8.87 -1.45
C GLY A 111 6.25 9.97 -1.26
N GLY A 112 4.98 9.61 -1.32
CA GLY A 112 3.89 10.56 -1.08
C GLY A 112 3.95 11.15 0.32
N LEU A 113 4.15 10.32 1.34
CA LEU A 113 4.27 10.80 2.72
C LEU A 113 5.53 11.65 2.90
N TRP A 114 6.66 11.23 2.33
CA TRP A 114 7.90 11.98 2.41
C TRP A 114 7.75 13.39 1.82
N LEU A 115 7.08 13.49 0.68
CA LEU A 115 6.88 14.79 0.02
C LEU A 115 5.98 15.72 0.82
N ARG A 116 4.97 15.19 1.52
CA ARG A 116 4.00 16.03 2.25
C ARG A 116 4.32 16.20 3.73
N SER A 117 5.34 15.53 4.26
CA SER A 117 5.68 15.58 5.68
C SER A 117 7.09 16.12 5.89
N PRO A 118 7.23 17.38 6.39
CA PRO A 118 8.55 17.91 6.73
C PRO A 118 9.25 17.10 7.81
N ASP A 119 8.51 16.53 8.76
CA ASP A 119 9.07 15.73 9.83
C ASP A 119 9.73 14.47 9.28
N LEU A 120 9.07 13.78 8.36
CA LEU A 120 9.64 12.59 7.74
C LEU A 120 10.87 12.95 6.90
N ARG A 121 10.84 14.08 6.20
CA ARG A 121 11.99 14.53 5.43
C ARG A 121 13.21 14.83 6.31
N SER A 122 12.99 15.26 7.55
CA SER A 122 14.10 15.50 8.48
C SER A 122 14.75 14.20 8.96
N ILE A 123 13.96 13.11 9.04
CA ILE A 123 14.46 11.80 9.44
C ILE A 123 15.14 11.09 8.26
N ILE A 124 14.59 11.23 7.05
CA ILE A 124 15.13 10.64 5.83
C ILE A 124 15.48 11.78 4.87
N PRO A 125 16.67 12.39 5.03
CA PRO A 125 17.02 13.61 4.29
C PRO A 125 17.55 13.28 2.89
N LEU A 126 16.65 12.98 1.96
CA LEU A 126 17.02 12.81 0.56
C LEU A 126 17.13 14.17 -0.13
N GLN A 127 18.19 14.38 -0.91
CA GLN A 127 18.35 15.61 -1.67
C GLN A 127 17.62 15.49 -3.01
N LEU A 128 16.70 16.40 -3.24
CA LEU A 128 15.98 16.50 -4.51
C LEU A 128 16.44 17.75 -5.26
N GLY A 129 17.34 17.54 -6.19
CA GLY A 129 17.89 18.57 -7.06
C GLY A 129 18.92 19.43 -6.43
#